data_35afe53ed0458b209a65eaccf5e12935
#
_entry.id   35afe53ed0458b209a65eaccf5e12935
#
_cell.length_a   1.000
_cell.length_b   1.000
_cell.length_c   1.000
_cell.angle_alpha   90.00
_cell.angle_beta   90.00
_cell.angle_gamma   90.00
#
_symmetry.space_group_name_H-M   'P 1'
#
loop_
_entity.id
_entity.type
_entity.pdbx_description
1 polymer ?
#
loop_
_entity_poly.entity_id
_entity_poly.type
_entity_poly.pdbx_seq_one_letter_code
_entity_poly.pdbx_strand_id
1 'polypeptide(L)'
;MNTTGIVYRPPFEANSLLLQVTTGCSHNKCTFCYMYHDVPFTMCPLEQVEADLDEAALFRPDVKRVFLEHGDPFTMPAERLLKIAELIHQKLPKVETIAMYASIQNIRRKTDAELRRLRDAGINGLDIGVESGLDEALTLMNKGHTAQESIEQLQRLKKAGIDFTLNIILGCAGAELWRENAEATAAMINAVQPRQIFTGTLHAEPGCKLYGEMQRGTFHECTFRQLLDEQELLLSRLELEECYYFSSHPSNVMPMQGWLPKHKQDMLEAVREMRAYLADRLDEIPVRGGEGSILSRE
;
A
#
# COMPACT_ATOMS: atom_id res chain seq x y z
N MET A 1 -20.46 5.85 14.24
CA MET A 1 -19.80 5.90 12.89
C MET A 1 -20.17 4.63 12.16
N ASN A 2 -20.64 4.75 10.93
CA ASN A 2 -21.04 3.62 10.10
C ASN A 2 -19.83 3.07 9.35
N THR A 3 -19.66 1.74 9.41
CA THR A 3 -18.67 1.01 8.60
C THR A 3 -19.39 -0.13 7.90
N THR A 4 -19.11 -0.32 6.63
CA THR A 4 -19.70 -1.38 5.80
C THR A 4 -18.65 -2.44 5.51
N GLY A 5 -18.85 -3.67 5.97
CA GLY A 5 -17.94 -4.78 5.73
C GLY A 5 -16.63 -4.71 6.53
N ILE A 6 -15.61 -5.39 6.03
CA ILE A 6 -14.30 -5.44 6.67
C ILE A 6 -13.52 -4.18 6.34
N VAL A 7 -12.94 -3.54 7.35
CA VAL A 7 -12.07 -2.37 7.20
C VAL A 7 -10.62 -2.83 7.13
N TYR A 8 -9.99 -2.59 6.00
CA TYR A 8 -8.57 -2.78 5.81
C TYR A 8 -7.86 -1.43 5.99
N ARG A 9 -6.84 -1.40 6.82
CA ARG A 9 -5.99 -0.21 7.05
C ARG A 9 -4.53 -0.61 7.19
N PRO A 10 -3.59 0.26 6.84
CA PRO A 10 -2.18 0.01 7.11
C PRO A 10 -1.91 -0.06 8.61
N PRO A 11 -0.96 -0.87 9.08
CA PRO A 11 -0.62 -0.98 10.50
C PRO A 11 -0.25 0.37 11.14
N PHE A 12 0.42 1.24 10.41
CA PHE A 12 0.83 2.57 10.89
C PHE A 12 -0.32 3.58 11.00
N GLU A 13 -1.52 3.27 10.49
CA GLU A 13 -2.76 4.05 10.69
C GLU A 13 -3.59 3.55 11.89
N ALA A 14 -3.01 2.72 12.77
CA ALA A 14 -3.72 2.14 13.92
C ALA A 14 -4.35 3.18 14.86
N ASN A 15 -3.73 4.36 14.98
CA ASN A 15 -4.17 5.45 15.86
C ASN A 15 -5.00 6.52 15.13
N SER A 16 -5.15 6.44 13.82
CA SER A 16 -5.94 7.40 13.04
C SER A 16 -7.43 7.24 13.31
N LEU A 17 -8.19 8.31 13.13
CA LEU A 17 -9.63 8.21 13.03
C LEU A 17 -9.97 7.62 11.67
N LEU A 18 -10.65 6.50 11.65
CA LEU A 18 -11.12 5.88 10.41
C LEU A 18 -12.46 6.51 10.01
N LEU A 19 -12.57 6.97 8.77
CA LEU A 19 -13.77 7.60 8.25
C LEU A 19 -14.14 6.98 6.91
N GLN A 20 -15.31 6.36 6.84
CA GLN A 20 -15.82 5.79 5.59
C GLN A 20 -16.40 6.88 4.69
N VAL A 21 -15.79 7.05 3.52
CA VAL A 21 -16.24 8.01 2.49
C VAL A 21 -16.57 7.33 1.17
N THR A 22 -16.11 6.09 1.02
CA THR A 22 -16.43 5.19 -0.11
C THR A 22 -16.65 3.78 0.42
N THR A 23 -17.20 2.89 -0.41
CA THR A 23 -17.19 1.43 -0.21
C THR A 23 -16.45 0.77 -1.35
N GLY A 24 -15.90 -0.44 -1.11
CA GLY A 24 -15.24 -1.23 -2.15
C GLY A 24 -13.97 -0.59 -2.71
N CYS A 25 -13.58 -1.04 -3.91
CA CYS A 25 -12.44 -0.52 -4.66
C CYS A 25 -12.87 -0.22 -6.09
N SER A 26 -12.53 0.98 -6.62
CA SER A 26 -12.95 1.40 -7.96
C SER A 26 -12.28 0.60 -9.08
N HIS A 27 -11.07 0.10 -8.84
CA HIS A 27 -10.38 -0.78 -9.79
C HIS A 27 -10.88 -2.22 -9.69
N ASN A 28 -10.83 -2.82 -8.50
CA ASN A 28 -11.30 -4.17 -8.13
C ASN A 28 -11.02 -5.29 -9.17
N LYS A 29 -9.86 -5.21 -9.86
CA LYS A 29 -9.48 -6.13 -10.95
C LYS A 29 -8.08 -6.72 -10.78
N CYS A 30 -7.39 -6.38 -9.68
CA CYS A 30 -6.07 -6.95 -9.39
C CYS A 30 -6.19 -8.47 -9.24
N THR A 31 -5.32 -9.22 -9.93
CA THR A 31 -5.40 -10.68 -9.99
C THR A 31 -5.15 -11.37 -8.66
N PHE A 32 -4.41 -10.72 -7.76
CA PHE A 32 -4.02 -11.23 -6.44
C PHE A 32 -4.96 -10.78 -5.31
N CYS A 33 -5.79 -9.74 -5.53
CA CYS A 33 -6.57 -9.10 -4.47
C CYS A 33 -7.98 -9.67 -4.42
N TYR A 34 -8.43 -9.99 -3.21
CA TYR A 34 -9.79 -10.48 -2.92
C TYR A 34 -10.55 -9.58 -1.93
N MET A 35 -9.91 -8.52 -1.39
CA MET A 35 -10.43 -7.71 -0.28
C MET A 35 -11.83 -7.12 -0.49
N TYR A 36 -12.13 -6.70 -1.72
CA TYR A 36 -13.39 -6.02 -2.04
C TYR A 36 -14.18 -6.72 -3.13
N HIS A 37 -13.94 -8.02 -3.35
CA HIS A 37 -14.57 -8.76 -4.45
C HIS A 37 -16.11 -8.65 -4.43
N ASP A 38 -16.71 -8.78 -3.26
CA ASP A 38 -18.17 -8.76 -3.07
C ASP A 38 -18.71 -7.40 -2.60
N VAL A 39 -17.87 -6.36 -2.57
CA VAL A 39 -18.25 -5.02 -2.12
C VAL A 39 -18.25 -4.05 -3.30
N PRO A 40 -19.43 -3.62 -3.80
CA PRO A 40 -19.52 -2.66 -4.89
C PRO A 40 -18.87 -1.33 -4.50
N PHE A 41 -18.15 -0.73 -5.46
CA PHE A 41 -17.65 0.62 -5.26
C PHE A 41 -18.79 1.63 -5.29
N THR A 42 -18.95 2.39 -4.20
CA THR A 42 -19.86 3.55 -4.11
C THR A 42 -19.22 4.70 -3.35
N MET A 43 -19.71 5.91 -3.58
CA MET A 43 -19.35 7.08 -2.77
C MET A 43 -20.42 7.30 -1.72
N CYS A 44 -20.06 7.38 -0.43
CA CYS A 44 -20.99 7.63 0.65
C CYS A 44 -21.67 9.01 0.47
N PRO A 45 -22.97 9.17 0.80
CA PRO A 45 -23.63 10.48 0.85
C PRO A 45 -22.86 11.43 1.80
N LEU A 46 -22.80 12.73 1.45
CA LEU A 46 -22.11 13.71 2.31
C LEU A 46 -22.80 13.85 3.68
N GLU A 47 -24.10 13.71 3.70
CA GLU A 47 -24.91 13.74 4.93
C GLU A 47 -24.49 12.60 5.90
N GLN A 48 -24.14 11.43 5.35
CA GLN A 48 -23.63 10.32 6.14
C GLN A 48 -22.23 10.63 6.69
N VAL A 49 -21.34 11.16 5.83
CA VAL A 49 -19.99 11.58 6.24
C VAL A 49 -20.05 12.65 7.32
N GLU A 50 -20.96 13.63 7.20
CA GLU A 50 -21.14 14.67 8.20
C GLU A 50 -21.67 14.10 9.52
N ALA A 51 -22.64 13.19 9.51
CA ALA A 51 -23.15 12.53 10.72
C ALA A 51 -22.07 11.71 11.43
N ASP A 52 -21.22 10.99 10.68
CA ASP A 52 -20.10 10.25 11.25
C ASP A 52 -19.04 11.18 11.86
N LEU A 53 -18.81 12.35 11.26
CA LEU A 53 -17.90 13.36 11.82
C LEU A 53 -18.48 14.03 13.08
N ASP A 54 -19.81 14.26 13.16
CA ASP A 54 -20.47 14.77 14.37
C ASP A 54 -20.32 13.77 15.53
N GLU A 55 -20.48 12.48 15.25
CA GLU A 55 -20.23 11.42 16.24
C GLU A 55 -18.75 11.39 16.66
N ALA A 56 -17.83 11.42 15.70
CA ALA A 56 -16.39 11.41 15.98
C ALA A 56 -15.95 12.61 16.84
N ALA A 57 -16.53 13.79 16.64
CA ALA A 57 -16.25 14.98 17.41
C ALA A 57 -16.61 14.84 18.91
N LEU A 58 -17.58 13.99 19.24
CA LEU A 58 -17.95 13.70 20.64
C LEU A 58 -16.93 12.79 21.34
N PHE A 59 -16.35 11.82 20.63
CA PHE A 59 -15.48 10.79 21.23
C PHE A 59 -13.99 11.04 21.02
N ARG A 60 -13.61 11.73 19.95
CA ARG A 60 -12.21 11.99 19.56
C ARG A 60 -11.96 13.44 19.06
N PRO A 61 -12.35 14.48 19.84
CA PRO A 61 -12.25 15.88 19.41
C PRO A 61 -10.82 16.36 19.16
N ASP A 62 -9.82 15.64 19.71
CA ASP A 62 -8.40 16.01 19.65
C ASP A 62 -7.63 15.23 18.60
N VAL A 63 -8.31 14.49 17.74
CA VAL A 63 -7.64 13.69 16.70
C VAL A 63 -6.88 14.60 15.72
N LYS A 64 -5.64 14.20 15.38
CA LYS A 64 -4.78 14.95 14.47
C LYS A 64 -4.70 14.33 13.07
N ARG A 65 -5.10 13.08 12.94
CA ARG A 65 -5.00 12.33 11.68
C ARG A 65 -6.28 11.54 11.41
N VAL A 66 -6.82 11.73 10.23
CA VAL A 66 -7.96 10.98 9.70
C VAL A 66 -7.49 10.12 8.55
N PHE A 67 -7.89 8.85 8.53
CA PHE A 67 -7.68 7.96 7.41
C PHE A 67 -9.03 7.66 6.75
N LEU A 68 -9.18 8.07 5.50
CA LEU A 68 -10.35 7.75 4.69
C LEU A 68 -10.24 6.30 4.22
N GLU A 69 -11.15 5.48 4.70
CA GLU A 69 -11.08 4.03 4.55
C GLU A 69 -11.66 3.48 3.25
N HIS A 70 -11.53 2.15 3.06
CA HIS A 70 -11.79 1.36 1.85
C HIS A 70 -10.74 1.50 0.74
N GLY A 71 -11.00 0.81 -0.40
CA GLY A 71 -9.99 0.42 -1.36
C GLY A 71 -9.22 1.54 -2.08
N ASP A 72 -9.86 2.64 -2.45
CA ASP A 72 -9.20 3.77 -3.10
C ASP A 72 -10.04 5.07 -3.07
N PRO A 73 -10.23 5.69 -1.91
CA PRO A 73 -10.98 6.94 -1.79
C PRO A 73 -10.44 8.07 -2.68
N PHE A 74 -9.14 8.06 -3.00
CA PHE A 74 -8.53 9.06 -3.87
C PHE A 74 -9.06 9.03 -5.32
N THR A 75 -9.87 8.03 -5.70
CA THR A 75 -10.57 8.00 -6.99
C THR A 75 -11.66 9.08 -7.14
N MET A 76 -12.17 9.59 -6.01
CA MET A 76 -13.19 10.65 -6.01
C MET A 76 -12.71 11.91 -6.77
N PRO A 77 -13.62 12.67 -7.38
CA PRO A 77 -13.30 13.98 -7.93
C PRO A 77 -12.67 14.91 -6.88
N ALA A 78 -11.75 15.76 -7.30
CA ALA A 78 -11.03 16.67 -6.39
C ALA A 78 -12.00 17.55 -5.58
N GLU A 79 -13.04 18.10 -6.21
CA GLU A 79 -14.05 18.95 -5.54
C GLU A 79 -14.79 18.20 -4.41
N ARG A 80 -15.03 16.88 -4.58
CA ARG A 80 -15.64 16.08 -3.51
C ARG A 80 -14.68 15.83 -2.37
N LEU A 81 -13.41 15.53 -2.67
CA LEU A 81 -12.37 15.39 -1.63
C LEU A 81 -12.17 16.69 -0.84
N LEU A 82 -12.17 17.84 -1.53
CA LEU A 82 -12.08 19.16 -0.91
C LEU A 82 -13.28 19.44 0.01
N LYS A 83 -14.49 19.06 -0.41
CA LYS A 83 -15.67 19.21 0.43
C LYS A 83 -15.62 18.34 1.68
N ILE A 84 -15.13 17.09 1.56
CA ILE A 84 -14.93 16.21 2.71
C ILE A 84 -13.85 16.78 3.65
N ALA A 85 -12.74 17.29 3.11
CA ALA A 85 -11.70 17.94 3.91
C ALA A 85 -12.23 19.17 4.67
N GLU A 86 -13.05 19.99 4.02
CA GLU A 86 -13.73 21.13 4.68
C GLU A 86 -14.58 20.66 5.87
N LEU A 87 -15.41 19.63 5.69
CA LEU A 87 -16.25 19.06 6.75
C LEU A 87 -15.39 18.53 7.90
N ILE A 88 -14.29 17.81 7.58
CA ILE A 88 -13.36 17.30 8.60
C ILE A 88 -12.79 18.44 9.43
N HIS A 89 -12.27 19.50 8.81
CA HIS A 89 -11.69 20.64 9.54
C HIS A 89 -12.73 21.45 10.33
N GLN A 90 -13.97 21.52 9.84
CA GLN A 90 -15.08 22.17 10.57
C GLN A 90 -15.46 21.40 11.84
N LYS A 91 -15.55 20.07 11.79
CA LYS A 91 -15.98 19.23 12.91
C LYS A 91 -14.81 18.82 13.83
N LEU A 92 -13.60 18.67 13.28
CA LEU A 92 -12.39 18.21 13.95
C LEU A 92 -11.24 19.21 13.68
N PRO A 93 -11.25 20.40 14.29
CA PRO A 93 -10.33 21.48 13.95
C PRO A 93 -8.86 21.23 14.28
N LYS A 94 -8.54 20.15 15.02
CA LYS A 94 -7.16 19.75 15.33
C LYS A 94 -6.57 18.77 14.31
N VAL A 95 -7.33 18.37 13.29
CA VAL A 95 -6.82 17.49 12.23
C VAL A 95 -5.78 18.22 11.40
N GLU A 96 -4.59 17.64 11.34
CA GLU A 96 -3.42 18.13 10.61
C GLU A 96 -3.24 17.39 9.27
N THR A 97 -3.72 16.14 9.20
CA THR A 97 -3.52 15.25 8.04
C THR A 97 -4.76 14.42 7.75
N ILE A 98 -5.12 14.39 6.47
CA ILE A 98 -6.16 13.50 5.91
C ILE A 98 -5.44 12.55 4.95
N ALA A 99 -5.35 11.28 5.33
CA ALA A 99 -4.68 10.22 4.58
C ALA A 99 -5.70 9.25 3.97
N MET A 100 -5.28 8.49 2.98
CA MET A 100 -6.14 7.50 2.31
C MET A 100 -5.37 6.61 1.36
N TYR A 101 -5.99 5.50 0.96
CA TYR A 101 -5.49 4.71 -0.17
C TYR A 101 -5.67 5.44 -1.49
N ALA A 102 -4.70 5.23 -2.38
CA ALA A 102 -4.70 5.76 -3.73
C ALA A 102 -4.08 4.75 -4.73
N SER A 103 -4.28 5.00 -6.01
CA SER A 103 -3.63 4.28 -7.10
C SER A 103 -3.01 5.26 -8.11
N ILE A 104 -2.10 4.78 -8.93
CA ILE A 104 -1.49 5.56 -10.01
C ILE A 104 -2.57 6.12 -10.95
N GLN A 105 -3.61 5.34 -11.23
CA GLN A 105 -4.73 5.76 -12.08
C GLN A 105 -5.54 6.92 -11.45
N ASN A 106 -5.68 6.94 -10.11
CA ASN A 106 -6.37 8.03 -9.42
C ASN A 106 -5.59 9.35 -9.53
N ILE A 107 -4.26 9.28 -9.41
CA ILE A 107 -3.38 10.45 -9.52
C ILE A 107 -3.44 11.00 -10.95
N ARG A 108 -3.34 10.12 -11.96
CA ARG A 108 -3.40 10.49 -13.38
C ARG A 108 -4.67 11.26 -13.76
N ARG A 109 -5.78 10.99 -13.08
CA ARG A 109 -7.08 11.68 -13.33
C ARG A 109 -7.17 13.07 -12.73
N LYS A 110 -6.18 13.51 -11.97
CA LYS A 110 -6.13 14.84 -11.35
C LYS A 110 -5.11 15.73 -12.02
N THR A 111 -5.45 16.98 -12.20
CA THR A 111 -4.51 18.02 -12.65
C THR A 111 -3.53 18.39 -11.54
N ASP A 112 -2.39 18.99 -11.91
CA ASP A 112 -1.41 19.46 -10.92
C ASP A 112 -1.97 20.58 -10.03
N ALA A 113 -2.92 21.39 -10.56
CA ALA A 113 -3.62 22.39 -9.78
C ALA A 113 -4.53 21.76 -8.72
N GLU A 114 -5.27 20.69 -9.08
CA GLU A 114 -6.10 19.94 -8.13
C GLU A 114 -5.24 19.28 -7.06
N LEU A 115 -4.11 18.65 -7.42
CA LEU A 115 -3.20 18.05 -6.44
C LEU A 115 -2.71 19.07 -5.41
N ARG A 116 -2.31 20.28 -5.85
CA ARG A 116 -1.92 21.36 -4.93
C ARG A 116 -3.07 21.79 -4.02
N ARG A 117 -4.28 22.00 -4.56
CA ARG A 117 -5.47 22.35 -3.75
C ARG A 117 -5.79 21.28 -2.71
N LEU A 118 -5.67 20.00 -3.08
CA LEU A 118 -5.86 18.88 -2.15
C LEU A 118 -4.81 18.90 -1.03
N ARG A 119 -3.54 19.18 -1.37
CA ARG A 119 -2.48 19.34 -0.38
C ARG A 119 -2.76 20.49 0.58
N ASP A 120 -3.18 21.65 0.06
CA ASP A 120 -3.51 22.83 0.85
C ASP A 120 -4.71 22.58 1.80
N ALA A 121 -5.62 21.69 1.41
CA ALA A 121 -6.74 21.23 2.23
C ALA A 121 -6.37 20.14 3.26
N GLY A 122 -5.08 19.86 3.48
CA GLY A 122 -4.62 18.89 4.46
C GLY A 122 -4.60 17.43 3.98
N ILE A 123 -4.91 17.16 2.71
CA ILE A 123 -4.78 15.80 2.15
C ILE A 123 -3.30 15.52 1.93
N ASN A 124 -2.77 14.61 2.75
CA ASN A 124 -1.37 14.22 2.76
C ASN A 124 -1.23 12.78 3.30
N GLY A 125 -0.13 12.07 2.95
CA GLY A 125 0.08 10.70 3.37
C GLY A 125 -0.79 9.72 2.58
N LEU A 126 -0.70 9.78 1.24
CA LEU A 126 -1.36 8.81 0.38
C LEU A 126 -0.66 7.45 0.47
N ASP A 127 -1.43 6.39 0.65
CA ASP A 127 -0.95 5.01 0.69
C ASP A 127 -1.22 4.35 -0.67
N ILE A 128 -0.16 4.12 -1.45
CA ILE A 128 -0.27 3.85 -2.88
C ILE A 128 0.19 2.43 -3.19
N GLY A 129 -0.76 1.58 -3.59
CA GLY A 129 -0.48 0.25 -4.09
C GLY A 129 0.16 0.27 -5.48
N VAL A 130 1.47 0.44 -5.57
CA VAL A 130 2.22 0.31 -6.83
C VAL A 130 2.59 -1.16 -7.07
N GLU A 131 2.97 -1.86 -6.05
CA GLU A 131 3.31 -3.27 -5.89
C GLU A 131 4.67 -3.67 -6.50
N SER A 132 5.05 -3.14 -7.67
CA SER A 132 6.26 -3.49 -8.40
C SER A 132 6.76 -2.34 -9.29
N GLY A 133 8.04 -2.37 -9.62
CA GLY A 133 8.65 -1.57 -10.70
C GLY A 133 8.87 -2.35 -11.99
N LEU A 134 8.43 -3.60 -12.08
CA LEU A 134 8.59 -4.48 -13.24
C LEU A 134 7.28 -4.56 -14.02
N ASP A 135 7.28 -4.19 -15.30
CA ASP A 135 6.06 -4.13 -16.13
C ASP A 135 5.40 -5.50 -16.33
N GLU A 136 6.18 -6.57 -16.39
CA GLU A 136 5.69 -7.95 -16.44
C GLU A 136 4.87 -8.29 -15.19
N ALA A 137 5.36 -7.94 -14.00
CA ALA A 137 4.65 -8.13 -12.74
C ALA A 137 3.39 -7.26 -12.66
N LEU A 138 3.46 -5.99 -13.07
CA LEU A 138 2.31 -5.08 -13.11
C LEU A 138 1.23 -5.59 -14.06
N THR A 139 1.61 -6.17 -15.20
CA THR A 139 0.70 -6.80 -16.17
C THR A 139 0.04 -8.05 -15.58
N LEU A 140 0.84 -8.94 -15.00
CA LEU A 140 0.37 -10.16 -14.34
C LEU A 140 -0.65 -9.84 -13.24
N MET A 141 -0.33 -8.85 -12.41
CA MET A 141 -1.21 -8.39 -11.32
C MET A 141 -2.40 -7.54 -11.79
N ASN A 142 -2.47 -7.20 -13.08
CA ASN A 142 -3.50 -6.36 -13.69
C ASN A 142 -3.64 -4.99 -12.99
N LYS A 143 -2.50 -4.34 -12.73
CA LYS A 143 -2.46 -3.03 -12.06
C LYS A 143 -2.96 -1.87 -12.94
N GLY A 144 -2.93 -2.02 -14.26
CA GLY A 144 -3.43 -1.06 -15.24
C GLY A 144 -2.56 0.20 -15.38
N HIS A 145 -1.28 0.10 -15.02
CA HIS A 145 -0.24 1.13 -15.24
C HIS A 145 1.11 0.46 -15.45
N THR A 146 2.07 1.21 -15.99
CA THR A 146 3.47 0.81 -16.15
C THR A 146 4.35 1.39 -15.04
N ALA A 147 5.58 0.90 -14.91
CA ALA A 147 6.58 1.45 -14.01
C ALA A 147 6.89 2.93 -14.34
N GLN A 148 7.01 3.26 -15.64
CA GLN A 148 7.26 4.61 -16.09
C GLN A 148 6.09 5.55 -15.73
N GLU A 149 4.83 5.13 -15.93
CA GLU A 149 3.66 5.89 -15.51
C GLU A 149 3.65 6.08 -13.98
N SER A 150 4.07 5.07 -13.21
CA SER A 150 4.20 5.18 -11.76
C SER A 150 5.18 6.28 -11.37
N ILE A 151 6.38 6.29 -11.96
CA ILE A 151 7.40 7.33 -11.70
C ILE A 151 6.83 8.72 -12.00
N GLU A 152 6.22 8.90 -13.17
CA GLU A 152 5.66 10.19 -13.58
C GLU A 152 4.60 10.69 -12.61
N GLN A 153 3.64 9.85 -12.23
CA GLN A 153 2.56 10.26 -11.35
C GLN A 153 3.03 10.53 -9.91
N LEU A 154 3.96 9.72 -9.39
CA LEU A 154 4.53 9.90 -8.05
C LEU A 154 5.39 11.18 -7.97
N GLN A 155 6.12 11.51 -9.03
CA GLN A 155 6.84 12.78 -9.12
C GLN A 155 5.90 13.99 -9.15
N ARG A 156 4.68 13.86 -9.71
CA ARG A 156 3.65 14.91 -9.65
C ARG A 156 3.16 15.13 -8.21
N LEU A 157 2.95 14.05 -7.43
CA LEU A 157 2.62 14.18 -6.01
C LEU A 157 3.72 14.90 -5.24
N LYS A 158 4.98 14.53 -5.46
CA LYS A 158 6.13 15.17 -4.83
C LYS A 158 6.21 16.67 -5.15
N LYS A 159 5.98 17.05 -6.42
CA LYS A 159 5.91 18.46 -6.84
C LYS A 159 4.74 19.21 -6.22
N ALA A 160 3.65 18.54 -5.90
CA ALA A 160 2.52 19.10 -5.17
C ALA A 160 2.72 19.17 -3.66
N GLY A 161 3.81 18.60 -3.12
CA GLY A 161 4.11 18.53 -1.69
C GLY A 161 3.27 17.48 -0.95
N ILE A 162 2.70 16.50 -1.63
CA ILE A 162 1.95 15.40 -1.03
C ILE A 162 2.90 14.26 -0.72
N ASP A 163 3.04 13.94 0.58
CA ASP A 163 3.77 12.76 1.05
C ASP A 163 3.01 11.47 0.70
N PHE A 164 3.76 10.41 0.44
CA PHE A 164 3.17 9.12 0.13
C PHE A 164 4.00 7.95 0.65
N THR A 165 3.28 6.87 0.94
CA THR A 165 3.81 5.52 1.17
C THR A 165 3.67 4.71 -0.11
N LEU A 166 4.69 3.97 -0.49
CA LEU A 166 4.62 2.98 -1.56
C LEU A 166 4.40 1.58 -0.97
N ASN A 167 3.32 0.93 -1.37
CA ASN A 167 3.12 -0.48 -1.09
C ASN A 167 3.80 -1.29 -2.19
N ILE A 168 4.66 -2.21 -1.77
CA ILE A 168 5.43 -3.12 -2.61
C ILE A 168 5.16 -4.56 -2.16
N ILE A 169 5.00 -5.46 -3.12
CA ILE A 169 4.74 -6.88 -2.82
C ILE A 169 5.92 -7.72 -3.28
N LEU A 170 6.65 -8.30 -2.31
CA LEU A 170 7.70 -9.28 -2.58
C LEU A 170 7.07 -10.56 -3.13
N GLY A 171 7.72 -11.18 -4.10
CA GLY A 171 7.26 -12.39 -4.77
C GLY A 171 6.19 -12.18 -5.83
N CYS A 172 5.76 -10.94 -6.10
CA CYS A 172 4.67 -10.66 -7.03
C CYS A 172 4.98 -10.96 -8.49
N ALA A 173 6.25 -11.06 -8.86
CA ALA A 173 6.70 -11.47 -10.20
C ALA A 173 6.87 -13.00 -10.36
N GLY A 174 6.69 -13.76 -9.28
CA GLY A 174 6.90 -15.20 -9.27
C GLY A 174 8.36 -15.63 -9.17
N ALA A 175 8.55 -16.94 -9.07
CA ALA A 175 9.85 -17.57 -8.87
C ALA A 175 10.85 -17.32 -10.02
N GLU A 176 10.36 -17.05 -11.21
CA GLU A 176 11.19 -16.86 -12.41
C GLU A 176 11.75 -15.44 -12.52
N LEU A 177 11.05 -14.42 -12.00
CA LEU A 177 11.38 -13.00 -12.22
C LEU A 177 11.63 -12.21 -10.92
N TRP A 178 11.83 -12.87 -9.77
CA TRP A 178 12.01 -12.20 -8.50
C TRP A 178 13.22 -11.23 -8.49
N ARG A 179 14.30 -11.59 -9.20
CA ARG A 179 15.52 -10.78 -9.28
C ARG A 179 15.30 -9.49 -10.07
N GLU A 180 14.72 -9.64 -11.26
CA GLU A 180 14.35 -8.53 -12.14
C GLU A 180 13.36 -7.61 -11.44
N ASN A 181 12.43 -8.19 -10.67
CA ASN A 181 11.46 -7.44 -9.86
C ASN A 181 12.16 -6.60 -8.79
N ALA A 182 13.09 -7.17 -8.05
CA ALA A 182 13.83 -6.44 -7.02
C ALA A 182 14.62 -5.25 -7.62
N GLU A 183 15.32 -5.47 -8.73
CA GLU A 183 16.15 -4.45 -9.38
C GLU A 183 15.29 -3.33 -9.99
N ALA A 184 14.24 -3.67 -10.74
CA ALA A 184 13.34 -2.71 -11.36
C ALA A 184 12.57 -1.90 -10.30
N THR A 185 12.12 -2.57 -9.23
CA THR A 185 11.41 -1.93 -8.12
C THR A 185 12.32 -0.96 -7.36
N ALA A 186 13.58 -1.35 -7.09
CA ALA A 186 14.55 -0.44 -6.48
C ALA A 186 14.82 0.79 -7.36
N ALA A 187 14.97 0.60 -8.67
CA ALA A 187 15.19 1.70 -9.61
C ALA A 187 14.01 2.69 -9.61
N MET A 188 12.77 2.19 -9.64
CA MET A 188 11.56 3.01 -9.55
C MET A 188 11.51 3.78 -8.22
N ILE A 189 11.75 3.11 -7.08
CA ILE A 189 11.74 3.73 -5.76
C ILE A 189 12.79 4.84 -5.65
N ASN A 190 14.01 4.58 -6.15
CA ASN A 190 15.09 5.58 -6.16
C ASN A 190 14.74 6.80 -7.01
N ALA A 191 14.02 6.61 -8.12
CA ALA A 191 13.60 7.73 -8.99
C ALA A 191 12.53 8.63 -8.34
N VAL A 192 11.73 8.11 -7.39
CA VAL A 192 10.61 8.85 -6.79
C VAL A 192 10.85 9.31 -5.35
N GLN A 193 11.77 8.67 -4.60
CA GLN A 193 12.14 9.05 -3.24
C GLN A 193 10.90 9.19 -2.33
N PRO A 194 10.17 8.11 -2.00
CA PRO A 194 8.97 8.16 -1.18
C PRO A 194 9.30 8.49 0.28
N ARG A 195 8.33 9.00 1.04
CA ARG A 195 8.47 9.20 2.48
C ARG A 195 8.54 7.88 3.24
N GLN A 196 7.83 6.86 2.75
CA GLN A 196 7.76 5.53 3.34
C GLN A 196 7.61 4.45 2.28
N ILE A 197 8.19 3.29 2.55
CA ILE A 197 7.96 2.05 1.81
C ILE A 197 7.31 1.07 2.78
N PHE A 198 6.19 0.50 2.39
CA PHE A 198 5.57 -0.64 3.04
C PHE A 198 5.76 -1.88 2.17
N THR A 199 6.37 -2.92 2.70
CA THR A 199 6.51 -4.18 1.97
C THR A 199 5.64 -5.27 2.58
N GLY A 200 4.91 -5.98 1.73
CA GLY A 200 4.23 -7.24 2.02
C GLY A 200 4.78 -8.37 1.17
N THR A 201 4.51 -9.60 1.54
CA THR A 201 4.77 -10.77 0.69
C THR A 201 3.49 -11.18 -0.02
N LEU A 202 3.60 -11.59 -1.27
CA LEU A 202 2.47 -12.08 -2.04
C LEU A 202 1.81 -13.26 -1.34
N HIS A 203 0.48 -13.16 -1.20
CA HIS A 203 -0.39 -14.28 -0.84
C HIS A 203 -1.57 -14.28 -1.79
N ALA A 204 -1.67 -15.35 -2.56
CA ALA A 204 -2.82 -15.56 -3.44
C ALA A 204 -3.89 -16.36 -2.68
N GLU A 205 -4.94 -15.68 -2.24
CA GLU A 205 -6.05 -16.28 -1.51
C GLU A 205 -6.99 -17.05 -2.45
N PRO A 206 -7.62 -18.16 -1.98
CA PRO A 206 -8.70 -18.81 -2.71
C PRO A 206 -9.78 -17.79 -3.13
N GLY A 207 -10.13 -17.81 -4.41
CA GLY A 207 -11.11 -16.87 -4.99
C GLY A 207 -10.47 -15.72 -5.79
N CYS A 208 -9.20 -15.39 -5.60
CA CYS A 208 -8.51 -14.48 -6.51
C CYS A 208 -8.05 -15.20 -7.80
N LYS A 209 -7.87 -14.41 -8.87
CA LYS A 209 -7.46 -14.95 -10.18
C LYS A 209 -6.09 -15.64 -10.12
N LEU A 210 -5.13 -15.04 -9.42
CA LEU A 210 -3.77 -15.52 -9.32
C LEU A 210 -3.70 -16.89 -8.64
N TYR A 211 -4.57 -17.15 -7.65
CA TYR A 211 -4.69 -18.48 -7.06
C TYR A 211 -5.05 -19.55 -8.11
N GLY A 212 -5.95 -19.20 -9.04
CA GLY A 212 -6.28 -20.09 -10.16
C GLY A 212 -5.09 -20.34 -11.10
N GLU A 213 -4.23 -19.35 -11.33
CA GLU A 213 -2.99 -19.52 -12.12
C GLU A 213 -2.01 -20.46 -11.40
N MET A 214 -1.86 -20.31 -10.09
CA MET A 214 -1.02 -21.20 -9.26
C MET A 214 -1.52 -22.66 -9.33
N GLN A 215 -2.83 -22.87 -9.20
CA GLN A 215 -3.41 -24.22 -9.28
C GLN A 215 -3.23 -24.88 -10.66
N ARG A 216 -3.11 -24.08 -11.72
CA ARG A 216 -2.84 -24.56 -13.09
C ARG A 216 -1.34 -24.72 -13.38
N GLY A 217 -0.46 -24.31 -12.47
CA GLY A 217 1.00 -24.31 -12.67
C GLY A 217 1.48 -23.30 -13.72
N THR A 218 0.72 -22.21 -13.94
CA THR A 218 1.10 -21.11 -14.85
C THR A 218 1.71 -19.94 -14.11
N PHE A 219 1.67 -19.94 -12.78
CA PHE A 219 2.38 -19.04 -11.88
C PHE A 219 3.01 -19.87 -10.75
N HIS A 220 4.29 -19.66 -10.50
CA HIS A 220 5.01 -20.30 -9.40
C HIS A 220 5.37 -19.25 -8.35
N GLU A 221 4.94 -19.49 -7.11
CA GLU A 221 5.32 -18.63 -5.99
C GLU A 221 6.81 -18.74 -5.70
N CYS A 222 7.38 -17.64 -5.21
CA CYS A 222 8.74 -17.63 -4.71
C CYS A 222 8.88 -18.57 -3.50
N THR A 223 10.00 -19.29 -3.44
CA THR A 223 10.41 -20.01 -2.23
C THR A 223 10.77 -19.02 -1.13
N PHE A 224 10.84 -19.50 0.12
CA PHE A 224 11.30 -18.69 1.26
C PHE A 224 12.70 -18.10 1.00
N ARG A 225 13.60 -18.88 0.41
CA ARG A 225 14.93 -18.43 -0.01
C ARG A 225 14.85 -17.27 -1.00
N GLN A 226 14.05 -17.40 -2.05
CA GLN A 226 13.90 -16.38 -3.07
C GLN A 226 13.31 -15.08 -2.50
N LEU A 227 12.37 -15.16 -1.56
CA LEU A 227 11.81 -13.97 -0.90
C LEU A 227 12.85 -13.25 -0.02
N LEU A 228 13.72 -13.99 0.69
CA LEU A 228 14.84 -13.39 1.41
C LEU A 228 15.85 -12.75 0.46
N ASP A 229 16.17 -13.43 -0.64
CA ASP A 229 17.10 -12.94 -1.65
C ASP A 229 16.55 -11.69 -2.36
N GLU A 230 15.25 -11.66 -2.67
CA GLU A 230 14.56 -10.51 -3.23
C GLU A 230 14.58 -9.31 -2.28
N GLN A 231 14.28 -9.54 -1.00
CA GLN A 231 14.30 -8.48 0.02
C GLN A 231 15.72 -7.93 0.23
N GLU A 232 16.75 -8.79 0.29
CA GLU A 232 18.13 -8.34 0.39
C GLU A 232 18.56 -7.55 -0.85
N LEU A 233 18.25 -8.05 -2.05
CA LEU A 233 18.60 -7.38 -3.30
C LEU A 233 17.91 -6.02 -3.40
N LEU A 234 16.60 -5.96 -3.13
CA LEU A 234 15.84 -4.70 -3.08
C LEU A 234 16.53 -3.71 -2.13
N LEU A 235 16.72 -4.07 -0.86
CA LEU A 235 17.35 -3.20 0.14
C LEU A 235 18.75 -2.75 -0.29
N SER A 236 19.56 -3.65 -0.87
CA SER A 236 20.91 -3.33 -1.30
C SER A 236 20.98 -2.26 -2.40
N ARG A 237 19.97 -2.24 -3.29
CA ARG A 237 19.85 -1.32 -4.43
C ARG A 237 19.16 0.00 -4.08
N LEU A 238 18.49 0.12 -2.91
CA LEU A 238 17.86 1.37 -2.50
C LEU A 238 18.90 2.44 -2.19
N GLU A 239 18.74 3.62 -2.82
CA GLU A 239 19.56 4.82 -2.65
C GLU A 239 18.61 5.98 -2.29
N LEU A 240 18.32 6.13 -0.99
CA LEU A 240 17.29 7.02 -0.47
C LEU A 240 17.90 8.04 0.47
N GLU A 241 17.40 9.28 0.41
CA GLU A 241 17.85 10.39 1.28
C GLU A 241 17.22 10.28 2.68
N GLU A 242 15.92 10.11 2.75
CA GLU A 242 15.16 9.96 3.98
C GLU A 242 13.85 9.18 3.71
N CYS A 243 13.82 7.90 4.08
CA CYS A 243 12.64 7.06 3.87
C CYS A 243 12.48 6.07 5.02
N TYR A 244 11.27 5.92 5.53
CA TYR A 244 10.97 4.89 6.50
C TYR A 244 10.64 3.58 5.80
N TYR A 245 11.44 2.55 6.01
CA TYR A 245 11.17 1.20 5.53
C TYR A 245 10.37 0.43 6.57
N PHE A 246 9.20 -0.06 6.19
CA PHE A 246 8.31 -0.82 7.06
C PHE A 246 7.97 -2.16 6.41
N SER A 247 8.50 -3.25 6.95
CA SER A 247 8.25 -4.63 6.53
C SER A 247 7.76 -5.50 7.69
N SER A 248 7.32 -4.90 8.79
CA SER A 248 6.85 -5.63 9.99
C SER A 248 5.40 -6.10 9.83
N HIS A 249 5.05 -6.62 8.64
CA HIS A 249 3.76 -7.26 8.38
C HIS A 249 3.86 -8.77 8.63
N PRO A 250 2.85 -9.43 9.23
CA PRO A 250 2.87 -10.87 9.52
C PRO A 250 3.06 -11.79 8.30
N SER A 251 2.75 -11.29 7.09
CA SER A 251 2.97 -12.03 5.84
C SER A 251 4.45 -12.13 5.46
N ASN A 252 5.32 -11.28 5.99
CA ASN A 252 6.69 -11.20 5.54
C ASN A 252 7.57 -12.29 6.16
N VAL A 253 8.46 -12.84 5.35
CA VAL A 253 9.43 -13.85 5.76
C VAL A 253 10.48 -13.29 6.73
N MET A 254 10.80 -11.97 6.58
CA MET A 254 11.74 -11.26 7.43
C MET A 254 11.16 -9.88 7.82
N PRO A 255 10.42 -9.80 8.94
CA PRO A 255 9.90 -8.51 9.44
C PRO A 255 11.03 -7.59 9.87
N MET A 256 11.05 -6.35 9.38
CA MET A 256 12.01 -5.32 9.79
C MET A 256 11.44 -3.92 9.58
N GLN A 257 12.01 -2.93 10.26
CA GLN A 257 11.64 -1.54 10.06
C GLN A 257 12.75 -0.59 10.48
N GLY A 258 12.79 0.57 9.85
CA GLY A 258 13.77 1.61 10.20
C GLY A 258 13.96 2.67 9.13
N TRP A 259 14.74 3.68 9.45
CA TRP A 259 15.04 4.76 8.53
C TRP A 259 16.18 4.42 7.57
N LEU A 260 15.98 4.63 6.29
CA LEU A 260 17.01 4.54 5.24
C LEU A 260 17.54 5.96 4.91
N PRO A 261 18.85 6.10 4.69
CA PRO A 261 19.88 5.05 4.62
C PRO A 261 20.42 4.60 5.98
N LYS A 262 20.04 5.26 7.08
CA LYS A 262 20.64 5.09 8.41
C LYS A 262 20.74 3.66 8.89
N HIS A 263 19.66 2.87 8.77
CA HIS A 263 19.59 1.49 9.26
C HIS A 263 19.74 0.44 8.14
N LYS A 264 20.17 0.87 6.93
CA LYS A 264 20.29 -0.04 5.79
C LYS A 264 21.24 -1.20 6.04
N GLN A 265 22.40 -0.93 6.61
CA GLN A 265 23.42 -1.95 6.87
C GLN A 265 22.95 -2.95 7.93
N ASP A 266 22.34 -2.49 9.01
CA ASP A 266 21.79 -3.35 10.07
C ASP A 266 20.71 -4.29 9.50
N MET A 267 19.86 -3.78 8.60
CA MET A 267 18.83 -4.59 7.92
C MET A 267 19.44 -5.65 7.00
N LEU A 268 20.45 -5.29 6.21
CA LEU A 268 21.15 -6.23 5.34
C LEU A 268 21.87 -7.30 6.14
N GLU A 269 22.48 -6.94 7.26
CA GLU A 269 23.16 -7.88 8.17
C GLU A 269 22.15 -8.84 8.80
N ALA A 270 21.01 -8.35 9.28
CA ALA A 270 19.94 -9.19 9.82
C ALA A 270 19.41 -10.22 8.80
N VAL A 271 19.28 -9.86 7.51
CA VAL A 271 18.90 -10.82 6.46
C VAL A 271 19.98 -11.89 6.26
N ARG A 272 21.27 -11.51 6.28
CA ARG A 272 22.38 -12.44 6.15
C ARG A 272 22.49 -13.38 7.34
N GLU A 273 22.30 -12.87 8.55
CA GLU A 273 22.26 -13.69 9.78
C GLU A 273 21.10 -14.70 9.75
N MET A 274 19.90 -14.27 9.34
CA MET A 274 18.77 -15.19 9.17
C MET A 274 19.07 -16.27 8.15
N ARG A 275 19.67 -15.91 7.01
CA ARG A 275 20.09 -16.87 5.99
C ARG A 275 21.10 -17.87 6.53
N ALA A 276 22.11 -17.41 7.26
CA ALA A 276 23.12 -18.27 7.87
C ALA A 276 22.53 -19.20 8.94
N TYR A 277 21.59 -18.69 9.76
CA TYR A 277 20.91 -19.46 10.79
C TYR A 277 20.03 -20.58 10.21
N LEU A 278 19.33 -20.31 9.14
CA LEU A 278 18.45 -21.28 8.49
C LEU A 278 19.19 -22.24 7.57
N ALA A 279 20.32 -21.80 6.98
CA ALA A 279 21.22 -22.58 6.12
C ALA A 279 20.48 -23.50 5.11
N ASP A 280 20.63 -24.82 5.26
CA ASP A 280 20.03 -25.81 4.36
C ASP A 280 18.50 -25.92 4.50
N ARG A 281 17.93 -25.38 5.58
CA ARG A 281 16.48 -25.45 5.84
C ARG A 281 15.67 -24.42 5.03
N LEU A 282 16.32 -23.45 4.39
CA LEU A 282 15.64 -22.37 3.65
C LEU A 282 14.66 -22.87 2.58
N ASP A 283 14.96 -23.99 1.95
CA ASP A 283 14.13 -24.56 0.88
C ASP A 283 13.01 -25.46 1.42
N GLU A 284 13.06 -25.84 2.71
CA GLU A 284 12.06 -26.67 3.38
C GLU A 284 11.00 -25.83 4.12
N ILE A 285 11.26 -24.54 4.32
CA ILE A 285 10.34 -23.65 5.03
C ILE A 285 9.19 -23.28 4.10
N PRO A 286 7.94 -23.68 4.45
CA PRO A 286 6.81 -23.24 3.66
C PRO A 286 6.64 -21.72 3.79
N VAL A 287 6.47 -21.06 2.66
CA VAL A 287 5.97 -19.68 2.66
C VAL A 287 4.54 -19.75 3.20
N ARG A 288 4.26 -19.05 4.31
CA ARG A 288 2.95 -19.08 4.94
C ARG A 288 1.92 -18.52 3.97
N GLY A 289 1.22 -19.40 3.27
CA GLY A 289 0.07 -19.09 2.42
C GLY A 289 -1.21 -19.63 3.06
N GLY A 290 -2.26 -18.89 3.03
CA GLY A 290 -3.64 -19.34 3.06
C GLY A 290 -4.27 -19.64 4.42
N GLU A 291 -3.79 -20.50 5.25
CA GLU A 291 -4.53 -20.95 6.47
C GLU A 291 -4.05 -20.30 7.78
N GLY A 292 -3.64 -19.07 7.75
CA GLY A 292 -3.14 -18.40 8.97
C GLY A 292 -2.94 -16.91 8.83
N SER A 293 -3.40 -16.31 7.75
CA SER A 293 -3.41 -14.87 7.64
C SER A 293 -4.37 -14.30 8.69
N ILE A 294 -4.00 -13.16 9.28
CA ILE A 294 -4.86 -12.45 10.25
C ILE A 294 -6.23 -12.11 9.63
N LEU A 295 -6.37 -12.20 8.32
CA LEU A 295 -7.58 -11.98 7.54
C LEU A 295 -8.54 -13.18 7.52
N SER A 296 -8.12 -14.37 7.95
CA SER A 296 -8.94 -15.59 7.97
C SER A 296 -9.48 -15.95 9.36
N ARG A 297 -9.40 -15.05 10.35
CA ARG A 297 -10.06 -15.24 11.64
C ARG A 297 -11.27 -14.34 11.73
N GLU A 298 -12.43 -15.01 11.76
CA GLU A 298 -13.75 -14.48 12.07
C GLU A 298 -13.78 -13.53 13.28
#